data_9bba95e4e4e37a3a3ae5c72c88fbb549
#
_entry.id   9bba95e4e4e37a3a3ae5c72c88fbb549
#
_cell.length_a   1.000
_cell.length_b   1.000
_cell.length_c   1.000
_cell.angle_alpha   90.00
_cell.angle_beta   90.00
_cell.angle_gamma   90.00
#
_symmetry.space_group_name_H-M   'P 1'
#
loop_
_entity.id
_entity.type
_entity.pdbx_description
1 polymer ?
#
loop_
_entity_poly.entity_id
_entity_poly.type
_entity_poly.pdbx_seq_one_letter_code
_entity_poly.pdbx_strand_id
1 'polypeptide(L)'
;ENYLNRKISGFDYTLFLLNCLESLSKEDSSQNTLVFRRAISQLGAILWKEDNLQQTEWESRLTKLLSKSQSESCRRAAFNALLNAPHSESTTEMFLQAFLKPNNFTSFQLTNADLTQLCQQLAVRKEEMAPQLIAKQRERLSHPDLIAQFDYIAPALASSPEDRQECFQSLLKAENREVEPWTLT
;
A
#
# COMPACT_ATOMS: atom_id res chain seq x y z
N GLU A 1 11.09 18.12 -12.18
CA GLU A 1 11.78 19.39 -11.90
C GLU A 1 10.82 20.58 -11.97
N ASN A 2 10.01 20.71 -13.04
CA ASN A 2 9.06 21.82 -13.19
C ASN A 2 7.98 21.87 -12.07
N TYR A 3 7.52 20.72 -11.60
CA TYR A 3 6.61 20.65 -10.44
C TYR A 3 7.31 21.09 -9.16
N LEU A 4 8.51 20.57 -8.89
CA LEU A 4 9.31 20.95 -7.71
C LEU A 4 9.63 22.44 -7.68
N ASN A 5 9.82 23.05 -8.85
CA ASN A 5 10.02 24.47 -9.02
C ASN A 5 8.70 25.28 -9.06
N ARG A 6 7.55 24.65 -8.77
CA ARG A 6 6.22 25.27 -8.79
C ARG A 6 5.82 25.89 -10.13
N LYS A 7 6.36 25.40 -11.24
CA LYS A 7 5.99 25.83 -12.60
C LYS A 7 4.77 25.09 -13.14
N ILE A 8 4.44 23.95 -12.55
CA ILE A 8 3.26 23.13 -12.87
C ILE A 8 2.54 22.87 -11.54
N SER A 9 1.21 22.96 -11.53
CA SER A 9 0.41 22.65 -10.33
C SER A 9 0.49 21.15 -10.01
N GLY A 10 0.30 20.77 -8.74
CA GLY A 10 0.21 19.37 -8.32
C GLY A 10 -0.92 18.64 -9.06
N PHE A 11 -2.05 19.32 -9.27
CA PHE A 11 -3.18 18.78 -10.01
C PHE A 11 -2.82 18.47 -11.47
N ASP A 12 -2.26 19.44 -12.22
CA ASP A 12 -1.87 19.22 -13.63
C ASP A 12 -0.84 18.12 -13.78
N TYR A 13 0.11 18.05 -12.84
CA TYR A 13 1.13 17.00 -12.86
C TYR A 13 0.53 15.62 -12.53
N THR A 14 -0.44 15.55 -11.61
CA THR A 14 -1.18 14.33 -11.31
C THR A 14 -1.95 13.84 -12.53
N LEU A 15 -2.70 14.72 -13.21
CA LEU A 15 -3.41 14.39 -14.45
C LEU A 15 -2.46 13.91 -15.55
N PHE A 16 -1.33 14.57 -15.72
CA PHE A 16 -0.30 14.14 -16.67
C PHE A 16 0.19 12.73 -16.38
N LEU A 17 0.55 12.43 -15.12
CA LEU A 17 1.01 11.10 -14.71
C LEU A 17 -0.07 10.03 -14.92
N LEU A 18 -1.32 10.31 -14.56
CA LEU A 18 -2.43 9.37 -14.75
C LEU A 18 -2.67 9.07 -16.24
N ASN A 19 -2.59 10.08 -17.12
CA ASN A 19 -2.70 9.89 -18.57
C ASN A 19 -1.54 9.04 -19.12
N CYS A 20 -0.32 9.27 -18.64
CA CYS A 20 0.83 8.43 -18.98
C CYS A 20 0.64 6.98 -18.55
N LEU A 21 0.18 6.74 -17.31
CA LEU A 21 -0.06 5.41 -16.78
C LEU A 21 -1.14 4.66 -17.59
N GLU A 22 -2.22 5.32 -17.95
CA GLU A 22 -3.28 4.72 -18.79
C GLU A 22 -2.78 4.36 -20.20
N SER A 23 -1.91 5.18 -20.78
CA SER A 23 -1.29 4.87 -22.06
C SER A 23 -0.36 3.67 -21.98
N LEU A 24 0.55 3.66 -21.00
CA LEU A 24 1.53 2.60 -20.80
C LEU A 24 0.90 1.25 -20.41
N SER A 25 -0.29 1.27 -19.81
CA SER A 25 -0.99 0.06 -19.34
C SER A 25 -1.61 -0.79 -20.46
N LYS A 26 -1.67 -0.27 -21.69
CA LYS A 26 -2.32 -0.93 -22.84
C LYS A 26 -1.49 -2.02 -23.47
N GLU A 27 -0.18 -2.02 -23.23
CA GLU A 27 0.75 -2.96 -23.83
C GLU A 27 1.60 -3.61 -22.73
N ASP A 28 1.80 -4.91 -22.84
CA ASP A 28 2.71 -5.65 -21.95
C ASP A 28 4.12 -5.69 -22.55
N SER A 29 4.89 -4.62 -22.31
CA SER A 29 6.30 -4.57 -22.66
C SER A 29 7.15 -4.25 -21.42
N SER A 30 8.36 -4.80 -21.38
CA SER A 30 9.30 -4.58 -20.26
C SER A 30 9.64 -3.09 -20.10
N GLN A 31 9.77 -2.37 -21.21
CA GLN A 31 10.08 -0.95 -21.20
C GLN A 31 8.90 -0.14 -20.66
N ASN A 32 7.68 -0.42 -21.13
CA ASN A 32 6.46 0.26 -20.63
C ASN A 32 6.26 -0.02 -19.15
N THR A 33 6.49 -1.24 -18.69
CA THR A 33 6.39 -1.61 -17.28
C THR A 33 7.39 -0.83 -16.41
N LEU A 34 8.63 -0.64 -16.87
CA LEU A 34 9.63 0.13 -16.13
C LEU A 34 9.22 1.61 -15.98
N VAL A 35 8.79 2.23 -17.10
CA VAL A 35 8.33 3.62 -17.10
C VAL A 35 7.06 3.77 -16.25
N PHE A 36 6.12 2.82 -16.35
CA PHE A 36 4.91 2.77 -15.53
C PHE A 36 5.24 2.78 -14.03
N ARG A 37 6.13 1.89 -13.58
CA ARG A 37 6.56 1.82 -12.17
C ARG A 37 7.17 3.13 -11.69
N ARG A 38 7.95 3.80 -12.52
CA ARG A 38 8.54 5.08 -12.19
C ARG A 38 7.50 6.20 -12.10
N ALA A 39 6.57 6.26 -13.05
CA ALA A 39 5.49 7.24 -13.06
C ALA A 39 4.54 7.07 -11.85
N ILE A 40 4.18 5.84 -11.51
CA ILE A 40 3.28 5.58 -10.38
C ILE A 40 3.95 5.86 -9.02
N SER A 41 5.26 5.67 -8.91
CA SER A 41 6.02 6.06 -7.72
C SER A 41 6.01 7.58 -7.52
N GLN A 42 6.14 8.36 -8.60
CA GLN A 42 6.03 9.83 -8.55
C GLN A 42 4.62 10.27 -8.18
N LEU A 43 3.59 9.62 -8.73
CA LEU A 43 2.20 9.88 -8.37
C LEU A 43 1.98 9.66 -6.86
N GLY A 44 2.42 8.54 -6.31
CA GLY A 44 2.30 8.25 -4.88
C GLY A 44 2.91 9.34 -3.99
N ALA A 45 4.07 9.88 -4.36
CA ALA A 45 4.72 10.95 -3.61
C ALA A 45 3.92 12.27 -3.62
N ILE A 46 3.13 12.51 -4.66
CA ILE A 46 2.30 13.72 -4.78
C ILE A 46 1.01 13.58 -3.98
N LEU A 47 0.36 12.42 -4.05
CA LEU A 47 -0.91 12.14 -3.36
C LEU A 47 -0.84 12.36 -1.85
N TRP A 48 0.35 12.28 -1.24
CA TRP A 48 0.57 12.58 0.16
C TRP A 48 0.79 14.07 0.48
N LYS A 49 1.06 14.89 -0.54
CA LYS A 49 1.46 16.30 -0.35
C LYS A 49 0.39 17.30 -0.73
N GLU A 50 -0.56 16.91 -1.55
CA GLU A 50 -1.54 17.80 -2.17
C GLU A 50 -2.94 17.52 -1.63
N ASP A 51 -3.39 18.33 -0.67
CA ASP A 51 -4.70 18.19 -0.01
C ASP A 51 -5.90 18.45 -0.94
N ASN A 52 -5.68 19.06 -2.11
CA ASN A 52 -6.74 19.53 -3.02
C ASN A 52 -6.92 18.64 -4.27
N LEU A 53 -6.30 17.47 -4.32
CA LEU A 53 -6.50 16.55 -5.43
C LEU A 53 -7.89 15.91 -5.32
N GLN A 54 -8.61 15.85 -6.43
CA GLN A 54 -9.92 15.20 -6.50
C GLN A 54 -9.74 13.69 -6.25
N GLN A 55 -9.84 13.31 -5.00
CA GLN A 55 -9.57 11.95 -4.51
C GLN A 55 -10.34 10.89 -5.32
N THR A 56 -11.61 11.12 -5.56
CA THR A 56 -12.47 10.22 -6.34
C THR A 56 -11.97 9.99 -7.76
N GLU A 57 -11.36 10.97 -8.38
CA GLU A 57 -10.86 10.84 -9.76
C GLU A 57 -9.62 9.95 -9.82
N TRP A 58 -8.59 10.25 -9.02
CA TRP A 58 -7.37 9.44 -9.09
C TRP A 58 -7.59 8.01 -8.55
N GLU A 59 -8.43 7.81 -7.51
CA GLU A 59 -8.80 6.49 -7.04
C GLU A 59 -9.51 5.67 -8.11
N SER A 60 -10.49 6.25 -8.79
CA SER A 60 -11.21 5.60 -9.88
C SER A 60 -10.26 5.18 -11.01
N ARG A 61 -9.33 6.06 -11.39
CA ARG A 61 -8.35 5.78 -12.44
C ARG A 61 -7.35 4.70 -12.04
N LEU A 62 -6.82 4.73 -10.81
CA LEU A 62 -5.93 3.68 -10.30
C LEU A 62 -6.66 2.33 -10.15
N THR A 63 -7.91 2.33 -9.71
CA THR A 63 -8.74 1.12 -9.63
C THR A 63 -8.98 0.53 -11.04
N LYS A 64 -9.17 1.37 -12.05
CA LYS A 64 -9.25 0.93 -13.44
C LYS A 64 -7.92 0.34 -13.93
N LEU A 65 -6.78 0.94 -13.59
CA LEU A 65 -5.46 0.40 -13.91
C LEU A 65 -5.21 -0.94 -13.21
N LEU A 66 -5.61 -1.07 -11.94
CA LEU A 66 -5.54 -2.32 -11.19
C LEU A 66 -6.33 -3.45 -11.86
N SER A 67 -7.49 -3.17 -12.43
CA SER A 67 -8.36 -4.18 -13.03
C SER A 67 -8.11 -4.45 -14.51
N LYS A 68 -7.59 -3.47 -15.27
CA LYS A 68 -7.57 -3.52 -16.75
C LYS A 68 -6.19 -3.45 -17.39
N SER A 69 -5.10 -3.16 -16.63
CA SER A 69 -3.76 -3.16 -17.22
C SER A 69 -3.40 -4.54 -17.77
N GLN A 70 -2.75 -4.59 -18.93
CA GLN A 70 -2.34 -5.85 -19.55
C GLN A 70 -1.27 -6.56 -18.72
N SER A 71 -0.26 -5.84 -18.26
CA SER A 71 0.81 -6.38 -17.43
C SER A 71 0.38 -6.59 -15.98
N GLU A 72 0.62 -7.78 -15.43
CA GLU A 72 0.44 -8.03 -13.99
C GLU A 72 1.32 -7.10 -13.14
N SER A 73 2.54 -6.81 -13.61
CA SER A 73 3.45 -5.89 -12.92
C SER A 73 2.86 -4.47 -12.80
N CYS A 74 2.14 -4.00 -13.82
CA CYS A 74 1.41 -2.73 -13.77
C CYS A 74 0.23 -2.80 -12.80
N ARG A 75 -0.52 -3.91 -12.79
CA ARG A 75 -1.62 -4.12 -11.83
C ARG A 75 -1.12 -4.12 -10.38
N ARG A 76 -0.01 -4.80 -10.09
CA ARG A 76 0.62 -4.80 -8.76
C ARG A 76 1.12 -3.41 -8.36
N ALA A 77 1.70 -2.66 -9.29
CA ALA A 77 2.12 -1.28 -9.02
C ALA A 77 0.93 -0.36 -8.71
N ALA A 78 -0.20 -0.50 -9.42
CA ALA A 78 -1.43 0.24 -9.15
C ALA A 78 -2.04 -0.15 -7.78
N PHE A 79 -2.03 -1.44 -7.44
CA PHE A 79 -2.44 -1.95 -6.13
C PHE A 79 -1.64 -1.30 -5.00
N ASN A 80 -0.31 -1.32 -5.09
CA ASN A 80 0.56 -0.74 -4.07
C ASN A 80 0.38 0.79 -3.95
N ALA A 81 0.19 1.48 -5.07
CA ALA A 81 -0.07 2.92 -5.06
C ALA A 81 -1.39 3.26 -4.37
N LEU A 82 -2.46 2.53 -4.67
CA LEU A 82 -3.76 2.69 -3.99
C LEU A 82 -3.65 2.36 -2.50
N LEU A 83 -3.02 1.25 -2.16
CA LEU A 83 -2.92 0.78 -0.77
C LEU A 83 -2.16 1.77 0.12
N ASN A 84 -1.11 2.38 -0.40
CA ASN A 84 -0.25 3.28 0.36
C ASN A 84 -0.68 4.76 0.29
N ALA A 85 -1.59 5.15 -0.60
CA ALA A 85 -2.12 6.51 -0.65
C ALA A 85 -3.25 6.73 0.37
N PRO A 86 -3.53 7.98 0.79
CA PRO A 86 -4.79 8.28 1.48
C PRO A 86 -5.94 7.99 0.51
N HIS A 87 -6.87 7.12 0.92
CA HIS A 87 -7.97 6.69 0.06
C HIS A 87 -9.31 6.69 0.80
N SER A 88 -10.40 6.60 0.02
CA SER A 88 -11.77 6.63 0.50
C SER A 88 -12.15 5.35 1.27
N GLU A 89 -13.23 5.43 2.02
CA GLU A 89 -13.84 4.28 2.69
C GLU A 89 -14.22 3.17 1.70
N SER A 90 -14.69 3.52 0.50
CA SER A 90 -15.01 2.55 -0.55
C SER A 90 -13.78 1.75 -1.00
N THR A 91 -12.64 2.40 -1.14
CA THR A 91 -11.36 1.73 -1.48
C THR A 91 -10.86 0.90 -0.29
N THR A 92 -11.01 1.39 0.94
CA THR A 92 -10.72 0.61 2.16
C THR A 92 -11.55 -0.67 2.21
N GLU A 93 -12.84 -0.60 1.92
CA GLU A 93 -13.73 -1.77 1.90
C GLU A 93 -13.34 -2.77 0.78
N MET A 94 -12.96 -2.29 -0.39
CA MET A 94 -12.42 -3.14 -1.47
C MET A 94 -11.19 -3.93 -0.98
N PHE A 95 -10.26 -3.29 -0.30
CA PHE A 95 -9.08 -3.94 0.26
C PHE A 95 -9.42 -4.90 1.40
N LEU A 96 -10.39 -4.56 2.24
CA LEU A 96 -10.87 -5.45 3.29
C LEU A 96 -11.45 -6.74 2.68
N GLN A 97 -12.27 -6.64 1.64
CA GLN A 97 -12.79 -7.81 0.93
C GLN A 97 -11.67 -8.64 0.29
N ALA A 98 -10.66 -7.99 -0.32
CA ALA A 98 -9.49 -8.67 -0.87
C ALA A 98 -8.69 -9.41 0.23
N PHE A 99 -8.56 -8.82 1.41
CA PHE A 99 -7.89 -9.45 2.55
C PHE A 99 -8.70 -10.64 3.11
N LEU A 100 -10.01 -10.45 3.31
CA LEU A 100 -10.87 -11.48 3.89
C LEU A 100 -11.08 -12.68 2.97
N LYS A 101 -11.19 -12.43 1.65
CA LYS A 101 -11.47 -13.42 0.61
C LYS A 101 -10.47 -13.29 -0.55
N PRO A 102 -9.18 -13.62 -0.32
CA PRO A 102 -8.12 -13.38 -1.32
C PRO A 102 -8.35 -14.10 -2.65
N ASN A 103 -9.03 -15.25 -2.65
CA ASN A 103 -9.36 -16.00 -3.86
C ASN A 103 -10.39 -15.28 -4.76
N ASN A 104 -11.12 -14.30 -4.22
CA ASN A 104 -12.08 -13.49 -4.98
C ASN A 104 -11.42 -12.25 -5.60
N PHE A 105 -10.16 -11.97 -5.28
CA PHE A 105 -9.41 -10.88 -5.89
C PHE A 105 -8.90 -11.29 -7.26
N THR A 106 -9.44 -10.70 -8.31
CA THR A 106 -9.27 -11.17 -9.69
C THR A 106 -8.14 -10.48 -10.46
N SER A 107 -7.59 -9.38 -9.94
CA SER A 107 -6.57 -8.61 -10.67
C SER A 107 -5.24 -9.36 -10.80
N PHE A 108 -4.84 -10.09 -9.75
CA PHE A 108 -3.69 -11.02 -9.70
C PHE A 108 -3.80 -11.86 -8.43
N GLN A 109 -2.97 -12.90 -8.34
CA GLN A 109 -2.91 -13.73 -7.13
C GLN A 109 -2.18 -12.99 -6.01
N LEU A 110 -2.86 -12.78 -4.87
CA LEU A 110 -2.27 -12.18 -3.68
C LEU A 110 -1.31 -13.16 -3.01
N THR A 111 -0.10 -12.67 -2.72
CA THR A 111 0.91 -13.38 -1.94
C THR A 111 0.75 -13.12 -0.44
N ASN A 112 1.45 -13.90 0.40
CA ASN A 112 1.50 -13.62 1.84
C ASN A 112 2.07 -12.23 2.15
N ALA A 113 3.02 -11.73 1.34
CA ALA A 113 3.54 -10.37 1.47
C ALA A 113 2.46 -9.32 1.17
N ASP A 114 1.68 -9.50 0.10
CA ASP A 114 0.56 -8.61 -0.24
C ASP A 114 -0.50 -8.61 0.89
N LEU A 115 -0.82 -9.78 1.45
CA LEU A 115 -1.76 -9.92 2.56
C LEU A 115 -1.23 -9.30 3.86
N THR A 116 0.07 -9.38 4.12
CA THR A 116 0.71 -8.70 5.26
C THR A 116 0.61 -7.19 5.12
N GLN A 117 0.90 -6.63 3.94
CA GLN A 117 0.72 -5.20 3.68
C GLN A 117 -0.75 -4.76 3.82
N LEU A 118 -1.69 -5.54 3.28
CA LEU A 118 -3.13 -5.30 3.47
C LEU A 118 -3.51 -5.27 4.94
N CYS A 119 -3.05 -6.26 5.72
CA CYS A 119 -3.29 -6.32 7.15
C CYS A 119 -2.81 -5.06 7.86
N GLN A 120 -1.57 -4.63 7.60
CA GLN A 120 -0.96 -3.45 8.22
C GLN A 120 -1.77 -2.17 7.89
N GLN A 121 -2.08 -1.96 6.63
CA GLN A 121 -2.82 -0.77 6.20
C GLN A 121 -4.28 -0.77 6.70
N LEU A 122 -4.93 -1.92 6.73
CA LEU A 122 -6.29 -2.06 7.23
C LEU A 122 -6.37 -1.93 8.74
N ALA A 123 -5.42 -2.48 9.49
CA ALA A 123 -5.38 -2.35 10.95
C ALA A 123 -5.28 -0.89 11.40
N VAL A 124 -4.52 -0.05 10.67
CA VAL A 124 -4.43 1.38 10.95
C VAL A 124 -5.72 2.15 10.60
N ARG A 125 -6.44 1.74 9.55
CA ARG A 125 -7.64 2.44 9.06
C ARG A 125 -8.96 1.94 9.70
N LYS A 126 -8.97 0.71 10.17
CA LYS A 126 -10.10 0.03 10.78
C LYS A 126 -9.69 -0.46 12.18
N GLU A 127 -9.37 0.50 13.05
CA GLU A 127 -8.80 0.21 14.38
C GLU A 127 -9.64 -0.81 15.19
N GLU A 128 -10.95 -0.76 15.06
CA GLU A 128 -11.85 -1.69 15.72
C GLU A 128 -11.71 -3.15 15.23
N MET A 129 -11.22 -3.35 14.02
CA MET A 129 -10.98 -4.66 13.41
C MET A 129 -9.53 -5.13 13.54
N ALA A 130 -8.63 -4.26 13.99
CA ALA A 130 -7.18 -4.54 14.01
C ALA A 130 -6.84 -5.89 14.69
N PRO A 131 -7.38 -6.23 15.87
CA PRO A 131 -7.07 -7.52 16.52
C PRO A 131 -7.45 -8.73 15.65
N GLN A 132 -8.59 -8.66 14.97
CA GLN A 132 -9.07 -9.77 14.12
C GLN A 132 -8.24 -9.88 12.83
N LEU A 133 -7.85 -8.75 12.24
CA LEU A 133 -7.02 -8.70 11.03
C LEU A 133 -5.64 -9.26 11.32
N ILE A 134 -5.03 -8.85 12.44
CA ILE A 134 -3.71 -9.31 12.90
C ILE A 134 -3.73 -10.82 13.17
N ALA A 135 -4.70 -11.32 13.94
CA ALA A 135 -4.84 -12.74 14.25
C ALA A 135 -4.98 -13.57 12.96
N LYS A 136 -5.85 -13.12 12.03
CA LYS A 136 -6.08 -13.81 10.75
C LYS A 136 -4.81 -13.83 9.88
N GLN A 137 -4.05 -12.76 9.82
CA GLN A 137 -2.78 -12.75 9.06
C GLN A 137 -1.74 -13.64 9.72
N ARG A 138 -1.64 -13.61 11.04
CA ARG A 138 -0.72 -14.45 11.80
C ARG A 138 -0.95 -15.94 11.53
N GLU A 139 -2.22 -16.38 11.46
CA GLU A 139 -2.59 -17.77 11.15
C GLU A 139 -2.19 -18.21 9.72
N ARG A 140 -2.11 -17.28 8.77
CA ARG A 140 -1.72 -17.56 7.39
C ARG A 140 -0.21 -17.77 7.21
N LEU A 141 0.58 -17.22 8.12
CA LEU A 141 2.03 -17.32 8.05
C LEU A 141 2.48 -18.69 8.58
N SER A 142 3.30 -19.37 7.80
CA SER A 142 3.85 -20.68 8.16
C SER A 142 5.39 -20.68 8.32
N HIS A 143 6.08 -19.69 7.72
CA HIS A 143 7.53 -19.60 7.80
C HIS A 143 7.94 -18.92 9.13
N PRO A 144 8.83 -19.53 9.95
CA PRO A 144 9.21 -18.98 11.26
C PRO A 144 9.70 -17.54 11.22
N ASP A 145 10.53 -17.16 10.24
CA ASP A 145 11.08 -15.79 10.13
C ASP A 145 9.99 -14.78 9.79
N LEU A 146 9.04 -15.13 8.90
CA LEU A 146 7.91 -14.25 8.58
C LEU A 146 6.96 -14.07 9.78
N ILE A 147 6.82 -15.12 10.58
CA ILE A 147 6.06 -15.08 11.82
C ILE A 147 6.75 -14.14 12.82
N ALA A 148 8.07 -14.31 13.05
CA ALA A 148 8.84 -13.50 13.97
C ALA A 148 8.81 -12.01 13.55
N GLN A 149 9.00 -11.74 12.25
CA GLN A 149 8.90 -10.38 11.71
C GLN A 149 7.52 -9.78 11.90
N PHE A 150 6.46 -10.56 11.64
CA PHE A 150 5.08 -10.09 11.81
C PHE A 150 4.75 -9.83 13.28
N ASP A 151 5.14 -10.75 14.19
CA ASP A 151 4.92 -10.63 15.62
C ASP A 151 5.67 -9.42 16.22
N TYR A 152 6.83 -9.05 15.64
CA TYR A 152 7.56 -7.84 16.00
C TYR A 152 6.83 -6.55 15.62
N ILE A 153 6.15 -6.53 14.47
CA ILE A 153 5.43 -5.35 13.96
C ILE A 153 4.02 -5.24 14.56
N ALA A 154 3.37 -6.35 14.86
CA ALA A 154 1.97 -6.42 15.28
C ALA A 154 1.60 -5.47 16.45
N PRO A 155 2.44 -5.30 17.50
CA PRO A 155 2.13 -4.35 18.59
C PRO A 155 1.99 -2.90 18.14
N ALA A 156 2.72 -2.48 17.09
CA ALA A 156 2.59 -1.14 16.53
C ALA A 156 1.26 -0.91 15.79
N LEU A 157 0.53 -1.98 15.46
CA LEU A 157 -0.77 -1.97 14.80
C LEU A 157 -1.94 -2.10 15.79
N ALA A 158 -1.66 -2.16 17.09
CA ALA A 158 -2.69 -2.30 18.12
C ALA A 158 -3.71 -1.15 18.06
N SER A 159 -4.97 -1.45 18.35
CA SER A 159 -6.04 -0.43 18.41
C SER A 159 -5.88 0.53 19.59
N SER A 160 -5.29 0.05 20.71
CA SER A 160 -5.02 0.86 21.89
C SER A 160 -3.84 1.83 21.64
N PRO A 161 -4.02 3.14 21.86
CA PRO A 161 -2.89 4.09 21.83
C PRO A 161 -1.82 3.77 22.87
N GLU A 162 -2.22 3.24 24.03
CA GLU A 162 -1.32 2.85 25.11
C GLU A 162 -0.37 1.74 24.67
N ASP A 163 -0.91 0.69 24.03
CA ASP A 163 -0.11 -0.44 23.51
C ASP A 163 0.87 0.03 22.43
N ARG A 164 0.44 0.93 21.52
CA ARG A 164 1.32 1.54 20.52
C ARG A 164 2.43 2.37 21.15
N GLN A 165 2.10 3.12 22.20
CA GLN A 165 3.08 3.92 22.94
C GLN A 165 4.08 3.03 23.67
N GLU A 166 3.64 1.93 24.28
CA GLU A 166 4.53 0.95 24.94
C GLU A 166 5.47 0.31 23.91
N CYS A 167 4.94 -0.10 22.76
CA CYS A 167 5.75 -0.60 21.65
C CYS A 167 6.81 0.44 21.23
N PHE A 168 6.45 1.69 21.02
CA PHE A 168 7.38 2.77 20.68
C PHE A 168 8.46 2.94 21.76
N GLN A 169 8.08 2.98 23.04
CA GLN A 169 9.05 3.08 24.14
C GLN A 169 10.01 1.90 24.20
N SER A 170 9.52 0.68 23.88
CA SER A 170 10.37 -0.50 23.82
C SER A 170 11.46 -0.39 22.73
N LEU A 171 11.13 0.22 21.58
CA LEU A 171 12.06 0.44 20.48
C LEU A 171 13.14 1.50 20.76
N LEU A 172 13.00 2.31 21.82
CA LEU A 172 14.06 3.23 22.25
C LEU A 172 15.23 2.49 22.88
N LYS A 173 15.04 1.25 23.33
CA LYS A 173 16.11 0.40 23.85
C LYS A 173 16.84 -0.30 22.71
N ALA A 174 18.17 -0.16 22.65
CA ALA A 174 19.00 -0.74 21.60
C ALA A 174 18.84 -2.28 21.52
N GLU A 175 18.76 -2.95 22.66
CA GLU A 175 18.57 -4.39 22.78
C GLU A 175 17.33 -4.92 22.04
N ASN A 176 16.26 -4.11 21.94
CA ASN A 176 15.03 -4.49 21.25
C ASN A 176 15.06 -4.19 19.75
N ARG A 177 15.97 -3.31 19.30
CA ARG A 177 16.10 -2.92 17.88
C ARG A 177 17.12 -3.75 17.13
N GLU A 178 18.04 -4.38 17.83
CA GLU A 178 19.23 -5.03 17.25
C GLU A 178 19.18 -6.56 17.36
N VAL A 179 17.97 -7.11 17.62
CA VAL A 179 17.78 -8.57 17.79
C VAL A 179 17.97 -9.30 16.46
N GLU A 180 17.43 -8.73 15.38
CA GLU A 180 17.44 -9.35 14.05
C GLU A 180 17.71 -8.29 12.96
N PRO A 181 18.34 -8.65 11.82
CA PRO A 181 18.70 -7.69 10.77
C PRO A 181 17.52 -6.90 10.21
N TRP A 182 16.32 -7.46 10.18
CA TRP A 182 15.11 -6.81 9.67
C TRP A 182 14.46 -5.83 10.66
N THR A 183 14.92 -5.76 11.91
CA THR A 183 14.40 -4.81 12.91
C THR A 183 14.87 -3.37 12.67
N LEU A 184 15.90 -3.19 11.84
CA LEU A 184 16.48 -1.89 11.49
C LEU A 184 15.99 -1.35 10.13
N THR A 185 15.15 -2.07 9.40
CA THR A 185 14.60 -1.69 8.10
C THR A 185 13.20 -1.16 8.21
#